data_ea92a480c87686b9ee9afbdf211f12ed
#
_entry.id   ea92a480c87686b9ee9afbdf211f12ed
#
_cell.length_a   1.000
_cell.length_b   1.000
_cell.length_c   1.000
_cell.angle_alpha   90.00
_cell.angle_beta   90.00
_cell.angle_gamma   90.00
#
_symmetry.space_group_name_H-M   'P 1'
#
loop_
_entity.id
_entity.type
_entity.pdbx_description
1 polymer ?
#
loop_
_entity_poly.entity_id
_entity_poly.type
_entity_poly.pdbx_seq_one_letter_code
_entity_poly.pdbx_strand_id
1 'polypeptide(L)'
;VTISVYEGRPAGRHAAIPQGSLLRRVYAPRAFDALAFSMATYAMPLLVLATTNSASLTGLAFALEWIPRVAAFGLAGDLVDRRGAAVVCFVASLTRGLLVAAGTAVLIVLPQGTAETVTVMALAAATGALTQFSFIANEAVGAIVSRRAETKAHRVQSVLIGIDQTATLTGPVLGGVLLLAGPSRMLAVLSALSFLAAALALQTPPTPLRSAQGGASQRGDGLKVGWLTLRALPVLSWLVAGLAISNLALALLQSASPIIVVERFGLSTAAVGTLWSAAAASTLLAVAACRIALNRLGLWGVGVVCSTVAAAACLALSQAPTYTTYAVLMALFMAGDGGLTVVLRTLRSLLIPPAVFGSTLSLTILLLLLPFPIAGIMVALTPPSALDHVIAVCGALQAVALALAFLRLRADPVLRTADSQAQATV
;
A
#
# COMPACT_ATOMS: atom_id res chain seq x y z
N VAL A 1 -26.61 37.82 30.02
CA VAL A 1 -25.30 37.41 29.48
C VAL A 1 -25.47 37.38 27.98
N THR A 2 -25.00 38.43 27.31
CA THR A 2 -25.13 38.66 25.86
C THR A 2 -24.04 37.85 25.17
N ILE A 3 -24.40 36.84 24.37
CA ILE A 3 -23.47 36.09 23.56
C ILE A 3 -23.20 36.94 22.31
N SER A 4 -21.96 37.50 22.24
CA SER A 4 -21.44 38.17 21.06
C SER A 4 -21.21 37.11 19.95
N VAL A 5 -22.00 37.22 18.90
CA VAL A 5 -21.80 36.45 17.63
C VAL A 5 -20.55 37.03 16.98
N TYR A 6 -19.49 36.22 16.94
CA TYR A 6 -18.30 36.52 16.17
C TYR A 6 -18.68 36.39 14.66
N GLU A 7 -18.95 37.54 14.04
CA GLU A 7 -19.00 37.61 12.57
C GLU A 7 -17.62 37.27 12.01
N GLY A 8 -17.49 36.04 11.52
CA GLY A 8 -16.30 35.57 10.81
C GLY A 8 -16.07 36.40 9.56
N ARG A 9 -14.88 37.00 9.43
CA ARG A 9 -14.40 37.61 8.18
C ARG A 9 -14.67 36.67 7.03
N PRO A 10 -15.18 37.17 5.89
CA PRO A 10 -15.37 36.33 4.70
C PRO A 10 -14.01 35.73 4.30
N ALA A 11 -13.94 34.41 4.32
CA ALA A 11 -12.79 33.65 3.85
C ALA A 11 -12.51 34.11 2.41
N GLY A 12 -11.32 34.68 2.20
CA GLY A 12 -10.90 35.15 0.88
C GLY A 12 -11.15 34.03 -0.15
N ARG A 13 -11.85 34.35 -1.25
CA ARG A 13 -12.10 33.45 -2.38
C ARG A 13 -10.76 32.88 -2.82
N HIS A 14 -10.45 31.66 -2.38
CA HIS A 14 -9.32 30.93 -2.91
C HIS A 14 -9.61 30.67 -4.40
N ALA A 15 -8.83 31.31 -5.28
CA ALA A 15 -8.98 31.16 -6.71
C ALA A 15 -8.98 29.67 -7.08
N ALA A 16 -10.06 29.21 -7.71
CA ALA A 16 -10.18 27.83 -8.16
C ALA A 16 -8.99 27.50 -9.07
N ILE A 17 -8.25 26.45 -8.76
CA ILE A 17 -7.09 26.04 -9.56
C ILE A 17 -7.62 25.62 -10.94
N PRO A 18 -7.17 26.22 -12.07
CA PRO A 18 -7.61 25.85 -13.40
C PRO A 18 -7.39 24.35 -13.66
N GLN A 19 -8.31 23.65 -14.30
CA GLN A 19 -8.23 22.19 -14.51
C GLN A 19 -6.96 21.75 -15.23
N GLY A 20 -6.48 22.50 -16.24
CA GLY A 20 -5.21 22.23 -16.92
C GLY A 20 -3.98 22.32 -16.01
N SER A 21 -4.03 23.14 -14.95
CA SER A 21 -2.96 23.22 -13.96
C SER A 21 -2.96 22.04 -12.98
N LEU A 22 -4.12 21.42 -12.69
CA LEU A 22 -4.20 20.24 -11.85
C LEU A 22 -3.56 19.02 -12.51
N LEU A 23 -3.78 18.84 -13.83
CA LEU A 23 -3.17 17.74 -14.57
C LEU A 23 -1.64 17.75 -14.42
N ARG A 24 -1.00 18.89 -14.71
CA ARG A 24 0.45 18.98 -14.70
C ARG A 24 1.05 19.08 -13.30
N ARG A 25 0.36 19.76 -12.36
CA ARG A 25 0.92 20.08 -11.04
C ARG A 25 0.59 19.06 -9.95
N VAL A 26 -0.40 18.18 -10.17
CA VAL A 26 -0.85 17.23 -9.15
C VAL A 26 -0.93 15.82 -9.72
N TYR A 27 -1.65 15.63 -10.82
CA TYR A 27 -1.92 14.29 -11.34
C TYR A 27 -0.72 13.66 -12.02
N ALA A 28 0.04 14.41 -12.82
CA ALA A 28 1.22 13.88 -13.52
C ALA A 28 2.35 13.50 -12.54
N PRO A 29 2.77 14.35 -11.56
CA PRO A 29 3.75 13.94 -10.57
C PRO A 29 3.33 12.66 -9.83
N ARG A 30 2.06 12.58 -9.40
CA ARG A 30 1.52 11.39 -8.73
C ARG A 30 1.53 10.17 -9.63
N ALA A 31 1.18 10.31 -10.92
CA ALA A 31 1.14 9.19 -11.86
C ALA A 31 2.54 8.55 -12.05
N PHE A 32 3.57 9.37 -12.26
CA PHE A 32 4.93 8.88 -12.41
C PHE A 32 5.48 8.29 -11.11
N ASP A 33 5.19 8.91 -9.96
CA ASP A 33 5.63 8.39 -8.67
C ASP A 33 4.89 7.10 -8.30
N ALA A 34 3.57 7.02 -8.52
CA ALA A 34 2.78 5.82 -8.27
C ALA A 34 3.21 4.64 -9.16
N LEU A 35 3.53 4.92 -10.43
CA LEU A 35 4.05 3.89 -11.34
C LEU A 35 5.44 3.42 -10.92
N ALA A 36 6.34 4.34 -10.54
CA ALA A 36 7.65 3.99 -9.99
C ALA A 36 7.53 3.21 -8.68
N PHE A 37 6.60 3.60 -7.80
CA PHE A 37 6.27 2.88 -6.57
C PHE A 37 5.83 1.44 -6.85
N SER A 38 4.81 1.28 -7.70
CA SER A 38 4.26 -0.04 -8.01
C SER A 38 5.29 -0.92 -8.72
N MET A 39 6.01 -0.36 -9.70
CA MET A 39 7.07 -1.09 -10.39
C MET A 39 8.17 -1.53 -9.42
N ALA A 40 8.66 -0.66 -8.53
CA ALA A 40 9.69 -1.01 -7.56
C ALA A 40 9.23 -2.14 -6.63
N THR A 41 8.04 -2.03 -6.04
CA THR A 41 7.53 -2.99 -5.05
C THR A 41 7.44 -4.42 -5.59
N TYR A 42 7.10 -4.59 -6.88
CA TYR A 42 6.99 -5.92 -7.47
C TYR A 42 8.26 -6.37 -8.21
N ALA A 43 9.00 -5.43 -8.81
CA ALA A 43 10.16 -5.78 -9.62
C ALA A 43 11.46 -5.89 -8.82
N MET A 44 11.61 -5.27 -7.64
CA MET A 44 12.84 -5.39 -6.85
C MET A 44 13.09 -6.82 -6.33
N PRO A 45 12.13 -7.53 -5.72
CA PRO A 45 12.33 -8.94 -5.37
C PRO A 45 12.61 -9.82 -6.59
N LEU A 46 11.93 -9.55 -7.72
CA LEU A 46 12.18 -10.23 -8.99
C LEU A 46 13.58 -9.97 -9.55
N LEU A 47 14.07 -8.74 -9.43
CA LEU A 47 15.44 -8.38 -9.83
C LEU A 47 16.46 -9.18 -9.02
N VAL A 48 16.27 -9.28 -7.70
CA VAL A 48 17.16 -10.07 -6.83
C VAL A 48 17.13 -11.54 -7.24
N LEU A 49 15.96 -12.12 -7.48
CA LEU A 49 15.85 -13.50 -7.94
C LEU A 49 16.57 -13.70 -9.28
N ALA A 50 16.37 -12.78 -10.24
CA ALA A 50 16.96 -12.88 -11.58
C ALA A 50 18.50 -12.72 -11.60
N THR A 51 19.06 -11.95 -10.65
CA THR A 51 20.52 -11.72 -10.58
C THR A 51 21.24 -12.71 -9.67
N THR A 52 20.57 -13.23 -8.65
CA THR A 52 21.22 -14.09 -7.63
C THR A 52 20.80 -15.56 -7.71
N ASN A 53 19.71 -15.87 -8.41
CA ASN A 53 19.08 -17.20 -8.43
C ASN A 53 18.88 -17.77 -7.00
N SER A 54 18.60 -16.91 -6.01
CA SER A 54 18.48 -17.28 -4.62
C SER A 54 17.13 -16.87 -4.04
N ALA A 55 16.31 -17.85 -3.67
CA ALA A 55 15.05 -17.66 -3.00
C ALA A 55 15.24 -16.96 -1.64
N SER A 56 16.27 -17.32 -0.88
CA SER A 56 16.59 -16.71 0.41
C SER A 56 16.92 -15.22 0.27
N LEU A 57 17.74 -14.85 -0.71
CA LEU A 57 18.07 -13.45 -0.98
C LEU A 57 16.85 -12.67 -1.50
N THR A 58 15.96 -13.30 -2.23
CA THR A 58 14.69 -12.69 -2.69
C THR A 58 13.80 -12.33 -1.49
N GLY A 59 13.62 -13.25 -0.55
CA GLY A 59 12.89 -12.98 0.69
C GLY A 59 13.54 -11.89 1.53
N LEU A 60 14.87 -11.93 1.66
CA LEU A 60 15.64 -10.90 2.38
C LEU A 60 15.51 -9.52 1.69
N ALA A 61 15.54 -9.45 0.37
CA ALA A 61 15.35 -8.21 -0.37
C ALA A 61 13.97 -7.60 -0.11
N PHE A 62 12.93 -8.43 -0.08
CA PHE A 62 11.58 -8.00 0.27
C PHE A 62 11.55 -7.45 1.71
N ALA A 63 12.17 -8.13 2.68
CA ALA A 63 12.27 -7.63 4.04
C ALA A 63 13.05 -6.30 4.10
N LEU A 64 14.18 -6.19 3.41
CA LEU A 64 15.00 -4.97 3.34
C LEU A 64 14.28 -3.81 2.66
N GLU A 65 13.38 -4.07 1.74
CA GLU A 65 12.51 -3.03 1.16
C GLU A 65 11.48 -2.53 2.18
N TRP A 66 10.87 -3.44 2.94
CA TRP A 66 9.76 -3.11 3.83
C TRP A 66 10.20 -2.61 5.21
N ILE A 67 11.33 -3.07 5.78
CA ILE A 67 11.85 -2.59 7.08
C ILE A 67 12.06 -1.07 7.08
N PRO A 68 12.83 -0.49 6.12
CA PRO A 68 13.01 0.96 6.07
C PRO A 68 11.70 1.70 5.73
N ARG A 69 10.81 1.10 4.94
CA ARG A 69 9.50 1.67 4.61
C ARG A 69 8.63 1.83 5.86
N VAL A 70 8.55 0.81 6.69
CA VAL A 70 7.81 0.85 7.97
C VAL A 70 8.45 1.86 8.93
N ALA A 71 9.78 1.87 9.06
CA ALA A 71 10.50 2.83 9.89
C ALA A 71 10.34 4.28 9.40
N ALA A 72 10.34 4.49 8.10
CA ALA A 72 10.17 5.81 7.49
C ALA A 72 8.76 6.38 7.63
N PHE A 73 7.74 5.54 7.90
CA PHE A 73 6.34 5.95 7.93
C PHE A 73 6.10 7.16 8.86
N GLY A 74 6.58 7.10 10.09
CA GLY A 74 6.43 8.21 11.05
C GLY A 74 7.29 9.43 10.70
N LEU A 75 8.51 9.20 10.20
CA LEU A 75 9.44 10.25 9.83
C LEU A 75 8.98 11.03 8.60
N ALA A 76 8.37 10.34 7.62
CA ALA A 76 7.90 10.95 6.39
C ALA A 76 6.80 11.98 6.64
N GLY A 77 5.83 11.65 7.50
CA GLY A 77 4.76 12.60 7.86
C GLY A 77 5.30 13.88 8.49
N ASP A 78 6.23 13.75 9.43
CA ASP A 78 6.84 14.89 10.10
C ASP A 78 7.69 15.76 9.16
N LEU A 79 8.42 15.12 8.24
CA LEU A 79 9.21 15.85 7.26
C LEU A 79 8.31 16.63 6.28
N VAL A 80 7.19 16.03 5.88
CA VAL A 80 6.16 16.70 5.05
C VAL A 80 5.58 17.91 5.76
N ASP A 81 5.26 17.80 7.05
CA ASP A 81 4.73 18.90 7.84
C ASP A 81 5.73 20.06 8.00
N ARG A 82 7.04 19.75 8.09
CA ARG A 82 8.11 20.75 8.29
C ARG A 82 8.64 21.37 7.01
N ARG A 83 8.80 20.57 5.97
CA ARG A 83 9.47 21.01 4.72
C ARG A 83 8.48 21.24 3.57
N GLY A 84 7.25 20.79 3.72
CA GLY A 84 6.23 20.81 2.69
C GLY A 84 6.27 19.60 1.76
N ALA A 85 5.11 19.15 1.34
CA ALA A 85 4.98 17.92 0.56
C ALA A 85 5.69 17.97 -0.80
N ALA A 86 5.66 19.11 -1.50
CA ALA A 86 6.34 19.26 -2.79
C ALA A 86 7.85 19.05 -2.68
N VAL A 87 8.49 19.63 -1.65
CA VAL A 87 9.94 19.49 -1.42
C VAL A 87 10.29 18.06 -1.05
N VAL A 88 9.50 17.43 -0.17
CA VAL A 88 9.74 16.02 0.24
C VAL A 88 9.58 15.08 -0.94
N CYS A 89 8.53 15.25 -1.76
CA CYS A 89 8.33 14.46 -2.97
C CYS A 89 9.48 14.64 -3.96
N PHE A 90 9.89 15.89 -4.20
CA PHE A 90 11.04 16.21 -5.08
C PHE A 90 12.33 15.52 -4.60
N VAL A 91 12.73 15.75 -3.35
CA VAL A 91 13.98 15.20 -2.80
C VAL A 91 13.95 13.68 -2.79
N ALA A 92 12.86 13.07 -2.33
CA ALA A 92 12.74 11.61 -2.30
C ALA A 92 12.80 10.98 -3.69
N SER A 93 12.05 11.53 -4.65
CA SER A 93 12.03 11.03 -6.03
C SER A 93 13.36 11.28 -6.76
N LEU A 94 13.99 12.44 -6.56
CA LEU A 94 15.30 12.74 -7.13
C LEU A 94 16.38 11.80 -6.57
N THR A 95 16.44 11.65 -5.26
CA THR A 95 17.40 10.75 -4.61
C THR A 95 17.19 9.31 -5.05
N ARG A 96 15.94 8.85 -5.16
CA ARG A 96 15.61 7.52 -5.71
C ARG A 96 16.11 7.37 -7.13
N GLY A 97 15.84 8.36 -8.01
CA GLY A 97 16.33 8.37 -9.39
C GLY A 97 17.84 8.28 -9.49
N LEU A 98 18.56 9.08 -8.71
CA LEU A 98 20.03 9.10 -8.67
C LEU A 98 20.61 7.77 -8.16
N LEU A 99 20.07 7.22 -7.06
CA LEU A 99 20.54 5.96 -6.50
C LEU A 99 20.29 4.80 -7.45
N VAL A 100 19.13 4.74 -8.08
CA VAL A 100 18.82 3.69 -9.07
C VAL A 100 19.70 3.84 -10.31
N ALA A 101 19.94 5.06 -10.81
CA ALA A 101 20.87 5.31 -11.93
C ALA A 101 22.30 4.90 -11.59
N ALA A 102 22.79 5.30 -10.41
CA ALA A 102 24.12 4.90 -9.93
C ALA A 102 24.26 3.39 -9.78
N GLY A 103 23.24 2.74 -9.17
CA GLY A 103 23.20 1.28 -9.08
C GLY A 103 23.17 0.60 -10.45
N THR A 104 22.43 1.16 -11.41
CA THR A 104 22.44 0.66 -12.79
C THR A 104 23.83 0.74 -13.40
N ALA A 105 24.52 1.85 -13.24
CA ALA A 105 25.88 2.01 -13.75
C ALA A 105 26.85 1.01 -13.09
N VAL A 106 26.72 0.79 -11.79
CA VAL A 106 27.53 -0.18 -11.04
C VAL A 106 27.27 -1.60 -11.59
N LEU A 107 26.02 -1.99 -11.81
CA LEU A 107 25.66 -3.32 -12.33
C LEU A 107 26.11 -3.57 -13.78
N ILE A 108 26.31 -2.51 -14.57
CA ILE A 108 26.86 -2.63 -15.94
C ILE A 108 28.38 -2.88 -15.90
N VAL A 109 29.07 -2.28 -14.92
CA VAL A 109 30.55 -2.29 -14.86
C VAL A 109 31.10 -3.46 -14.03
N LEU A 110 30.38 -3.83 -12.96
CA LEU A 110 30.83 -4.89 -12.06
C LEU A 110 30.56 -6.29 -12.64
N PRO A 111 31.50 -7.22 -12.45
CA PRO A 111 31.26 -8.64 -12.75
C PRO A 111 30.19 -9.21 -11.81
N GLN A 112 29.50 -10.24 -12.29
CA GLN A 112 28.54 -11.00 -11.50
C GLN A 112 29.21 -11.54 -10.21
N GLY A 113 28.51 -11.41 -9.08
CA GLY A 113 29.00 -11.91 -7.80
C GLY A 113 28.54 -11.12 -6.59
N THR A 114 29.32 -11.16 -5.52
CA THR A 114 28.96 -10.54 -4.22
C THR A 114 28.68 -9.04 -4.33
N ALA A 115 29.45 -8.30 -5.13
CA ALA A 115 29.27 -6.86 -5.30
C ALA A 115 27.95 -6.52 -6.01
N GLU A 116 27.55 -7.30 -7.00
CA GLU A 116 26.24 -7.19 -7.65
C GLU A 116 25.11 -7.43 -6.66
N THR A 117 25.18 -8.52 -5.89
CA THR A 117 24.20 -8.86 -4.87
C THR A 117 24.06 -7.74 -3.83
N VAL A 118 25.17 -7.23 -3.27
CA VAL A 118 25.15 -6.15 -2.30
C VAL A 118 24.52 -4.88 -2.89
N THR A 119 24.84 -4.56 -4.14
CA THR A 119 24.26 -3.38 -4.83
C THR A 119 22.75 -3.50 -4.97
N VAL A 120 22.26 -4.65 -5.44
CA VAL A 120 20.81 -4.86 -5.62
C VAL A 120 20.06 -4.85 -4.27
N MET A 121 20.63 -5.45 -3.23
CA MET A 121 20.07 -5.42 -1.87
C MET A 121 20.03 -4.00 -1.29
N ALA A 122 21.11 -3.23 -1.48
CA ALA A 122 21.15 -1.83 -1.07
C ALA A 122 20.11 -0.98 -1.81
N LEU A 123 19.93 -1.22 -3.13
CA LEU A 123 18.87 -0.58 -3.91
C LEU A 123 17.47 -0.92 -3.40
N ALA A 124 17.20 -2.18 -3.05
CA ALA A 124 15.91 -2.58 -2.47
C ALA A 124 15.61 -1.81 -1.17
N ALA A 125 16.56 -1.75 -0.24
CA ALA A 125 16.42 -1.02 1.01
C ALA A 125 16.21 0.49 0.79
N ALA A 126 17.06 1.10 -0.04
CA ALA A 126 17.01 2.54 -0.31
C ALA A 126 15.73 2.96 -1.04
N THR A 127 15.32 2.20 -2.06
CA THR A 127 14.08 2.47 -2.80
C THR A 127 12.86 2.31 -1.91
N GLY A 128 12.83 1.33 -1.03
CA GLY A 128 11.75 1.13 -0.05
C GLY A 128 11.56 2.36 0.84
N ALA A 129 12.63 2.87 1.47
CA ALA A 129 12.57 4.07 2.30
C ALA A 129 12.11 5.30 1.52
N LEU A 130 12.78 5.59 0.40
CA LEU A 130 12.51 6.80 -0.41
C LEU A 130 11.10 6.79 -0.99
N THR A 131 10.61 5.62 -1.38
CA THR A 131 9.24 5.44 -1.88
C THR A 131 8.20 5.79 -0.81
N GLN A 132 8.47 5.48 0.47
CA GLN A 132 7.56 5.84 1.55
C GLN A 132 7.46 7.36 1.75
N PHE A 133 8.59 8.08 1.63
CA PHE A 133 8.59 9.55 1.73
C PHE A 133 7.79 10.19 0.59
N SER A 134 7.99 9.75 -0.66
CA SER A 134 7.26 10.29 -1.81
C SER A 134 5.76 9.94 -1.74
N PHE A 135 5.41 8.73 -1.29
CA PHE A 135 4.02 8.32 -1.11
C PHE A 135 3.28 9.20 -0.10
N ILE A 136 3.84 9.41 1.10
CA ILE A 136 3.22 10.27 2.13
C ILE A 136 3.11 11.71 1.66
N ALA A 137 4.11 12.22 0.93
CA ALA A 137 4.07 13.55 0.36
C ALA A 137 2.93 13.70 -0.66
N ASN A 138 2.76 12.73 -1.57
CA ASN A 138 1.68 12.73 -2.56
C ASN A 138 0.29 12.61 -1.90
N GLU A 139 0.14 11.83 -0.83
CA GLU A 139 -1.11 11.76 -0.05
C GLU A 139 -1.45 13.12 0.59
N ALA A 140 -0.45 13.82 1.13
CA ALA A 140 -0.65 15.14 1.71
C ALA A 140 -1.08 16.17 0.65
N VAL A 141 -0.45 16.17 -0.54
CA VAL A 141 -0.86 17.02 -1.69
C VAL A 141 -2.31 16.72 -2.08
N GLY A 142 -2.64 15.45 -2.25
CA GLY A 142 -3.99 15.01 -2.61
C GLY A 142 -5.05 15.50 -1.63
N ALA A 143 -4.78 15.39 -0.33
CA ALA A 143 -5.68 15.86 0.72
C ALA A 143 -5.88 17.40 0.70
N ILE A 144 -4.82 18.17 0.45
CA ILE A 144 -4.89 19.63 0.38
C ILE A 144 -5.66 20.08 -0.85
N VAL A 145 -5.37 19.50 -2.01
CA VAL A 145 -6.05 19.85 -3.27
C VAL A 145 -7.53 19.50 -3.20
N SER A 146 -7.87 18.36 -2.59
CA SER A 146 -9.27 17.98 -2.38
C SER A 146 -10.01 18.97 -1.48
N ARG A 147 -9.40 19.41 -0.38
CA ARG A 147 -9.98 20.44 0.49
C ARG A 147 -10.19 21.77 -0.25
N ARG A 148 -9.26 22.18 -1.11
CA ARG A 148 -9.40 23.41 -1.92
C ARG A 148 -10.45 23.29 -3.03
N ALA A 149 -10.77 22.08 -3.46
CA ALA A 149 -11.75 21.83 -4.51
C ALA A 149 -13.20 21.84 -3.99
N GLU A 150 -13.40 21.94 -2.66
CA GLU A 150 -14.71 22.02 -2.00
C GLU A 150 -15.75 21.05 -2.58
N THR A 151 -16.75 21.55 -3.31
CA THR A 151 -17.80 20.75 -3.93
C THR A 151 -17.30 19.73 -4.96
N LYS A 152 -16.10 19.91 -5.52
CA LYS A 152 -15.48 19.00 -6.50
C LYS A 152 -14.44 18.06 -5.88
N ALA A 153 -14.30 18.05 -4.54
CA ALA A 153 -13.33 17.22 -3.84
C ALA A 153 -13.44 15.73 -4.22
N HIS A 154 -14.64 15.21 -4.39
CA HIS A 154 -14.89 13.83 -4.79
C HIS A 154 -14.31 13.50 -6.17
N ARG A 155 -14.35 14.45 -7.14
CA ARG A 155 -13.75 14.26 -8.47
C ARG A 155 -12.24 14.19 -8.39
N VAL A 156 -11.62 15.08 -7.60
CA VAL A 156 -10.17 15.07 -7.38
C VAL A 156 -9.75 13.73 -6.77
N GLN A 157 -10.42 13.29 -5.72
CA GLN A 157 -10.12 12.01 -5.08
C GLN A 157 -10.32 10.81 -6.02
N SER A 158 -11.38 10.81 -6.82
CA SER A 158 -11.62 9.74 -7.80
C SER A 158 -10.50 9.64 -8.84
N VAL A 159 -9.98 10.79 -9.31
CA VAL A 159 -8.84 10.80 -10.26
C VAL A 159 -7.56 10.30 -9.58
N LEU A 160 -7.26 10.75 -8.34
CA LEU A 160 -6.08 10.31 -7.60
C LEU A 160 -6.11 8.79 -7.35
N ILE A 161 -7.25 8.26 -6.91
CA ILE A 161 -7.45 6.82 -6.74
C ILE A 161 -7.30 6.09 -8.08
N GLY A 162 -7.88 6.63 -9.16
CA GLY A 162 -7.75 6.06 -10.50
C GLY A 162 -6.29 5.97 -10.97
N ILE A 163 -5.47 6.99 -10.69
CA ILE A 163 -4.04 7.00 -10.98
C ILE A 163 -3.34 5.88 -10.22
N ASP A 164 -3.56 5.78 -8.90
CA ASP A 164 -2.90 4.77 -8.07
C ASP A 164 -3.30 3.35 -8.49
N GLN A 165 -4.56 3.13 -8.81
CA GLN A 165 -5.05 1.84 -9.26
C GLN A 165 -4.50 1.46 -10.64
N THR A 166 -4.40 2.43 -11.56
CA THR A 166 -3.78 2.21 -12.87
C THR A 166 -2.30 1.85 -12.69
N ALA A 167 -1.59 2.55 -11.81
CA ALA A 167 -0.20 2.24 -11.50
C ALA A 167 -0.05 0.84 -10.87
N THR A 168 -0.92 0.46 -9.94
CA THR A 168 -0.91 -0.87 -9.33
C THR A 168 -1.20 -1.98 -10.35
N LEU A 169 -2.04 -1.70 -11.35
CA LEU A 169 -2.35 -2.63 -12.42
C LEU A 169 -1.20 -2.77 -13.42
N THR A 170 -0.56 -1.65 -13.80
CA THR A 170 0.43 -1.63 -14.89
C THR A 170 1.87 -1.83 -14.42
N GLY A 171 2.19 -1.41 -13.19
CA GLY A 171 3.55 -1.47 -12.64
C GLY A 171 4.17 -2.87 -12.61
N PRO A 172 3.49 -3.91 -12.12
CA PRO A 172 4.01 -5.27 -12.10
C PRO A 172 4.30 -5.83 -13.50
N VAL A 173 3.40 -5.63 -14.47
CA VAL A 173 3.63 -6.06 -15.88
C VAL A 173 4.82 -5.32 -16.45
N LEU A 174 4.88 -4.00 -16.29
CA LEU A 174 5.98 -3.19 -16.80
C LEU A 174 7.32 -3.65 -16.21
N GLY A 175 7.37 -3.86 -14.90
CA GLY A 175 8.57 -4.35 -14.21
C GLY A 175 8.99 -5.74 -14.69
N GLY A 176 8.05 -6.69 -14.77
CA GLY A 176 8.32 -8.05 -15.22
C GLY A 176 8.76 -8.15 -16.68
N VAL A 177 8.12 -7.40 -17.58
CA VAL A 177 8.48 -7.36 -19.01
C VAL A 177 9.84 -6.67 -19.23
N LEU A 178 10.09 -5.56 -18.55
CA LEU A 178 11.38 -4.87 -18.65
C LEU A 178 12.52 -5.74 -18.13
N LEU A 179 12.28 -6.55 -17.12
CA LEU A 179 13.28 -7.47 -16.59
C LEU A 179 13.63 -8.58 -17.57
N LEU A 180 12.71 -9.03 -18.44
CA LEU A 180 13.03 -9.91 -19.57
C LEU A 180 14.02 -9.28 -20.55
N ALA A 181 13.94 -7.95 -20.71
CA ALA A 181 14.86 -7.21 -21.56
C ALA A 181 16.21 -6.91 -20.86
N GLY A 182 16.33 -7.22 -19.58
CA GLY A 182 17.53 -7.12 -18.76
C GLY A 182 17.37 -6.20 -17.54
N PRO A 183 18.08 -6.51 -16.42
CA PRO A 183 18.04 -5.75 -15.17
C PRO A 183 18.31 -4.25 -15.35
N SER A 184 19.30 -3.89 -16.16
CA SER A 184 19.69 -2.50 -16.42
C SER A 184 18.59 -1.70 -17.10
N ARG A 185 17.80 -2.30 -17.99
CA ARG A 185 16.67 -1.63 -18.65
C ARG A 185 15.53 -1.35 -17.67
N MET A 186 15.21 -2.32 -16.82
CA MET A 186 14.21 -2.14 -15.77
C MET A 186 14.58 -1.02 -14.82
N LEU A 187 15.83 -1.00 -14.33
CA LEU A 187 16.34 0.04 -13.45
C LEU A 187 16.41 1.41 -14.14
N ALA A 188 16.81 1.46 -15.42
CA ALA A 188 16.83 2.71 -16.19
C ALA A 188 15.43 3.34 -16.30
N VAL A 189 14.39 2.53 -16.57
CA VAL A 189 13.01 3.02 -16.61
C VAL A 189 12.54 3.48 -15.23
N LEU A 190 12.85 2.72 -14.17
CA LEU A 190 12.53 3.13 -12.78
C LEU A 190 13.20 4.45 -12.41
N SER A 191 14.46 4.64 -12.80
CA SER A 191 15.20 5.87 -12.62
C SER A 191 14.56 7.04 -13.40
N ALA A 192 14.20 6.83 -14.67
CA ALA A 192 13.54 7.83 -15.50
C ALA A 192 12.18 8.25 -14.94
N LEU A 193 11.34 7.31 -14.50
CA LEU A 193 10.06 7.59 -13.84
C LEU A 193 10.27 8.42 -12.56
N SER A 194 11.31 8.10 -11.79
CA SER A 194 11.65 8.82 -10.55
C SER A 194 12.11 10.26 -10.85
N PHE A 195 12.92 10.48 -11.90
CA PHE A 195 13.33 11.83 -12.34
C PHE A 195 12.15 12.64 -12.87
N LEU A 196 11.23 12.02 -13.63
CA LEU A 196 10.01 12.68 -14.10
C LEU A 196 9.12 13.08 -12.92
N ALA A 197 8.93 12.20 -11.94
CA ALA A 197 8.20 12.51 -10.72
C ALA A 197 8.85 13.70 -9.97
N ALA A 198 10.18 13.70 -9.83
CA ALA A 198 10.91 14.78 -9.19
C ALA A 198 10.76 16.11 -9.95
N ALA A 199 11.01 16.11 -11.25
CA ALA A 199 10.92 17.34 -12.09
C ALA A 199 9.52 17.98 -12.03
N LEU A 200 8.48 17.16 -11.98
CA LEU A 200 7.10 17.61 -11.90
C LEU A 200 6.69 17.99 -10.47
N ALA A 201 7.27 17.40 -9.44
CA ALA A 201 6.98 17.72 -8.05
C ALA A 201 7.27 19.19 -7.71
N LEU A 202 8.26 19.81 -8.36
CA LEU A 202 8.58 21.23 -8.20
C LEU A 202 7.44 22.17 -8.68
N GLN A 203 6.54 21.68 -9.52
CA GLN A 203 5.38 22.43 -10.01
C GLN A 203 4.14 22.26 -9.12
N THR A 204 4.23 21.38 -8.10
CA THR A 204 3.14 21.11 -7.17
C THR A 204 2.85 22.35 -6.32
N PRO A 205 1.56 22.68 -6.07
CA PRO A 205 1.20 23.82 -5.24
C PRO A 205 1.83 23.71 -3.84
N PRO A 206 2.35 24.81 -3.29
CA PRO A 206 2.94 24.79 -1.95
C PRO A 206 1.89 24.35 -0.92
N THR A 207 2.31 23.45 -0.05
CA THR A 207 1.51 23.00 1.09
C THR A 207 1.74 23.96 2.26
N PRO A 208 0.68 24.32 3.03
CA PRO A 208 0.86 25.14 4.23
C PRO A 208 1.79 24.40 5.20
N LEU A 209 2.88 25.05 5.55
CA LEU A 209 3.77 24.54 6.60
C LEU A 209 3.03 24.65 7.94
N ARG A 210 3.06 23.63 8.74
CA ARG A 210 2.55 23.68 10.11
C ARG A 210 3.48 24.60 10.89
N SER A 211 2.94 25.74 11.38
CA SER A 211 3.70 26.64 12.25
C SER A 211 4.34 25.84 13.37
N ALA A 212 5.63 26.09 13.62
CA ALA A 212 6.46 25.35 14.59
C ALA A 212 5.97 25.41 16.08
N GLN A 213 4.82 26.01 16.32
CA GLN A 213 4.24 26.21 17.67
C GLN A 213 3.53 24.98 18.25
N GLY A 214 3.37 23.88 17.48
CA GLY A 214 2.89 22.60 18.02
C GLY A 214 4.08 21.68 18.31
N GLY A 215 4.57 21.70 19.53
CA GLY A 215 5.83 21.12 19.95
C GLY A 215 6.07 19.65 19.60
N ALA A 216 7.35 19.29 19.57
CA ALA A 216 7.90 17.92 19.43
C ALA A 216 7.34 16.89 20.45
N SER A 217 6.62 17.37 21.46
CA SER A 217 5.95 16.60 22.51
C SER A 217 4.77 15.73 22.03
N GLN A 218 4.21 15.99 20.82
CA GLN A 218 2.99 15.28 20.38
C GLN A 218 3.23 13.94 19.64
N ARG A 219 4.47 13.55 19.35
CA ARG A 219 4.74 12.28 18.60
C ARG A 219 4.49 11.03 19.41
N GLY A 220 5.00 10.98 20.63
CA GLY A 220 4.77 9.85 21.54
C GLY A 220 3.30 9.79 21.98
N ASP A 221 2.66 10.94 22.09
CA ASP A 221 1.27 11.05 22.52
C ASP A 221 0.29 10.64 21.41
N GLY A 222 0.58 10.92 20.14
CA GLY A 222 -0.28 10.51 19.02
C GLY A 222 -0.44 9.01 18.91
N LEU A 223 0.65 8.24 18.98
CA LEU A 223 0.60 6.77 18.96
C LEU A 223 -0.05 6.21 20.24
N LYS A 224 0.21 6.82 21.41
CA LYS A 224 -0.46 6.45 22.67
C LYS A 224 -1.96 6.71 22.60
N VAL A 225 -2.37 7.87 22.11
CA VAL A 225 -3.79 8.22 21.91
C VAL A 225 -4.43 7.24 20.93
N GLY A 226 -3.78 6.95 19.81
CA GLY A 226 -4.25 5.94 18.85
C GLY A 226 -4.40 4.57 19.48
N TRP A 227 -3.44 4.15 20.31
CA TRP A 227 -3.47 2.87 21.03
C TRP A 227 -4.58 2.80 22.07
N LEU A 228 -4.74 3.84 22.87
CA LEU A 228 -5.83 3.92 23.85
C LEU A 228 -7.20 3.90 23.16
N THR A 229 -7.35 4.65 22.06
CA THR A 229 -8.56 4.66 21.25
C THR A 229 -8.85 3.28 20.66
N LEU A 230 -7.82 2.63 20.08
CA LEU A 230 -7.97 1.29 19.51
C LEU A 230 -8.40 0.29 20.58
N ARG A 231 -7.82 0.34 21.78
CA ARG A 231 -8.24 -0.48 22.93
C ARG A 231 -9.67 -0.20 23.41
N ALA A 232 -10.10 1.03 23.31
CA ALA A 232 -11.48 1.43 23.68
C ALA A 232 -12.52 1.00 22.62
N LEU A 233 -12.07 0.59 21.42
CA LEU A 233 -12.91 0.16 20.29
C LEU A 233 -12.64 -1.34 19.98
N PRO A 234 -13.19 -2.28 20.77
CA PRO A 234 -12.87 -3.71 20.64
C PRO A 234 -13.20 -4.28 19.26
N VAL A 235 -14.28 -3.82 18.63
CA VAL A 235 -14.66 -4.19 17.25
C VAL A 235 -13.54 -3.87 16.28
N LEU A 236 -13.04 -2.63 16.33
CA LEU A 236 -11.96 -2.19 15.44
C LEU A 236 -10.65 -2.92 15.74
N SER A 237 -10.36 -3.18 17.02
CA SER A 237 -9.15 -3.91 17.45
C SER A 237 -9.12 -5.33 16.89
N TRP A 238 -10.22 -6.08 17.03
CA TRP A 238 -10.30 -7.44 16.50
C TRP A 238 -10.19 -7.48 14.97
N LEU A 239 -10.84 -6.53 14.29
CA LEU A 239 -10.75 -6.43 12.84
C LEU A 239 -9.32 -6.09 12.38
N VAL A 240 -8.67 -5.12 13.02
CA VAL A 240 -7.28 -4.75 12.70
C VAL A 240 -6.33 -5.90 12.96
N ALA A 241 -6.50 -6.65 14.05
CA ALA A 241 -5.69 -7.83 14.35
C ALA A 241 -5.89 -8.94 13.30
N GLY A 242 -7.14 -9.26 12.94
CA GLY A 242 -7.45 -10.24 11.89
C GLY A 242 -6.87 -9.84 10.54
N LEU A 243 -6.99 -8.55 10.16
CA LEU A 243 -6.43 -8.04 8.92
C LEU A 243 -4.90 -7.92 8.94
N ALA A 244 -4.26 -7.71 10.08
CA ALA A 244 -2.80 -7.77 10.18
C ALA A 244 -2.29 -9.19 9.86
N ILE A 245 -3.00 -10.23 10.32
CA ILE A 245 -2.67 -11.61 9.96
C ILE A 245 -2.99 -11.89 8.48
N SER A 246 -4.08 -11.33 7.94
CA SER A 246 -4.37 -11.39 6.49
C SER A 246 -3.27 -10.73 5.66
N ASN A 247 -2.74 -9.59 6.13
CA ASN A 247 -1.61 -8.90 5.49
C ASN A 247 -0.30 -9.71 5.57
N LEU A 248 -0.13 -10.56 6.60
CA LEU A 248 0.99 -11.49 6.64
C LEU A 248 0.89 -12.51 5.50
N ALA A 249 -0.30 -13.06 5.25
CA ALA A 249 -0.52 -13.97 4.14
C ALA A 249 -0.30 -13.26 2.79
N LEU A 250 -0.82 -12.03 2.62
CA LEU A 250 -0.59 -11.22 1.43
C LEU A 250 0.90 -10.96 1.19
N ALA A 251 1.62 -10.52 2.21
CA ALA A 251 3.05 -10.22 2.13
C ALA A 251 3.88 -11.48 1.85
N LEU A 252 3.49 -12.62 2.45
CA LEU A 252 4.10 -13.91 2.16
C LEU A 252 3.93 -14.29 0.69
N LEU A 253 2.71 -14.15 0.15
CA LEU A 253 2.43 -14.40 -1.26
C LEU A 253 3.19 -13.44 -2.18
N GLN A 254 3.32 -12.17 -1.81
CA GLN A 254 4.13 -11.19 -2.57
C GLN A 254 5.60 -11.58 -2.62
N SER A 255 6.17 -11.99 -1.49
CA SER A 255 7.58 -12.39 -1.40
C SER A 255 7.86 -13.75 -2.05
N ALA A 256 6.93 -14.72 -1.92
CA ALA A 256 7.09 -16.08 -2.43
C ALA A 256 6.72 -16.25 -3.92
N SER A 257 5.78 -15.44 -4.45
CA SER A 257 5.31 -15.60 -5.84
C SER A 257 6.42 -15.57 -6.89
N PRO A 258 7.44 -14.69 -6.82
CA PRO A 258 8.56 -14.73 -7.76
C PRO A 258 9.24 -16.08 -7.81
N ILE A 259 9.47 -16.68 -6.64
CA ILE A 259 10.14 -17.97 -6.47
C ILE A 259 9.25 -19.08 -7.04
N ILE A 260 7.97 -19.12 -6.65
CA ILE A 260 7.02 -20.15 -7.08
C ILE A 260 6.82 -20.11 -8.60
N VAL A 261 6.63 -18.91 -9.17
CA VAL A 261 6.36 -18.79 -10.62
C VAL A 261 7.59 -19.10 -11.45
N VAL A 262 8.77 -18.67 -11.05
CA VAL A 262 9.99 -18.85 -11.82
C VAL A 262 10.60 -20.23 -11.57
N GLU A 263 10.77 -20.65 -10.30
CA GLU A 263 11.48 -21.90 -9.98
C GLU A 263 10.58 -23.14 -10.08
N ARG A 264 9.33 -23.06 -9.57
CA ARG A 264 8.43 -24.22 -9.55
C ARG A 264 7.69 -24.41 -10.86
N PHE A 265 7.14 -23.32 -11.44
CA PHE A 265 6.38 -23.42 -12.70
C PHE A 265 7.26 -23.20 -13.94
N GLY A 266 8.54 -22.83 -13.78
CA GLY A 266 9.48 -22.64 -14.89
C GLY A 266 9.12 -21.49 -15.84
N LEU A 267 8.37 -20.49 -15.34
CA LEU A 267 7.88 -19.38 -16.15
C LEU A 267 8.77 -18.14 -16.03
N SER A 268 8.58 -17.21 -16.95
CA SER A 268 9.36 -15.98 -17.00
C SER A 268 8.92 -14.95 -15.93
N THR A 269 9.79 -13.96 -15.70
CA THR A 269 9.49 -12.80 -14.82
C THR A 269 8.26 -12.00 -15.26
N ALA A 270 7.95 -11.99 -16.57
CA ALA A 270 6.73 -11.40 -17.09
C ALA A 270 5.46 -12.11 -16.57
N ALA A 271 5.52 -13.43 -16.37
CA ALA A 271 4.40 -14.18 -15.80
C ALA A 271 4.10 -13.74 -14.36
N VAL A 272 5.11 -13.40 -13.57
CA VAL A 272 4.92 -12.79 -12.23
C VAL A 272 4.27 -11.43 -12.34
N GLY A 273 4.71 -10.59 -13.28
CA GLY A 273 4.11 -9.28 -13.54
C GLY A 273 2.63 -9.39 -13.93
N THR A 274 2.30 -10.31 -14.87
CA THR A 274 0.90 -10.53 -15.28
C THR A 274 0.04 -11.11 -14.17
N LEU A 275 0.59 -11.99 -13.32
CA LEU A 275 -0.08 -12.51 -12.12
C LEU A 275 -0.55 -11.37 -11.21
N TRP A 276 0.34 -10.47 -10.85
CA TRP A 276 0.03 -9.37 -9.94
C TRP A 276 -0.88 -8.31 -10.57
N SER A 277 -0.78 -8.10 -11.88
CA SER A 277 -1.70 -7.21 -12.58
C SER A 277 -3.11 -7.79 -12.68
N ALA A 278 -3.24 -9.10 -12.92
CA ALA A 278 -4.53 -9.78 -12.86
C ALA A 278 -5.13 -9.76 -11.44
N ALA A 279 -4.28 -9.94 -10.43
CA ALA A 279 -4.66 -9.82 -9.02
C ALA A 279 -5.17 -8.40 -8.68
N ALA A 280 -4.49 -7.36 -9.15
CA ALA A 280 -4.93 -5.97 -8.98
C ALA A 280 -6.26 -5.70 -9.70
N ALA A 281 -6.46 -6.22 -10.91
CA ALA A 281 -7.73 -6.12 -11.62
C ALA A 281 -8.88 -6.78 -10.85
N SER A 282 -8.65 -7.97 -10.27
CA SER A 282 -9.65 -8.67 -9.47
C SER A 282 -10.03 -7.90 -8.20
N THR A 283 -9.05 -7.26 -7.54
CA THR A 283 -9.28 -6.35 -6.41
C THR A 283 -10.20 -5.19 -6.80
N LEU A 284 -9.95 -4.55 -7.95
CA LEU A 284 -10.79 -3.45 -8.44
C LEU A 284 -12.24 -3.90 -8.70
N LEU A 285 -12.40 -5.04 -9.35
CA LEU A 285 -13.72 -5.61 -9.61
C LEU A 285 -14.46 -5.95 -8.31
N ALA A 286 -13.76 -6.53 -7.34
CA ALA A 286 -14.32 -6.84 -6.02
C ALA A 286 -14.75 -5.58 -5.25
N VAL A 287 -13.91 -4.55 -5.23
CA VAL A 287 -14.22 -3.25 -4.61
C VAL A 287 -15.45 -2.61 -5.26
N ALA A 288 -15.55 -2.67 -6.60
CA ALA A 288 -16.72 -2.18 -7.31
C ALA A 288 -17.98 -2.99 -6.96
N ALA A 289 -17.88 -4.33 -6.90
CA ALA A 289 -18.97 -5.22 -6.52
C ALA A 289 -19.42 -5.03 -5.05
N CYS A 290 -18.50 -4.66 -4.15
CA CYS A 290 -18.83 -4.38 -2.75
C CYS A 290 -19.88 -3.28 -2.59
N ARG A 291 -19.94 -2.31 -3.50
CA ARG A 291 -20.97 -1.25 -3.45
C ARG A 291 -22.39 -1.83 -3.55
N ILE A 292 -22.57 -2.85 -4.39
CA ILE A 292 -23.86 -3.53 -4.57
C ILE A 292 -24.07 -4.56 -3.44
N ALA A 293 -23.02 -5.28 -3.06
CA ALA A 293 -23.07 -6.31 -2.03
C ALA A 293 -23.40 -5.74 -0.65
N LEU A 294 -22.87 -4.55 -0.31
CA LEU A 294 -23.15 -3.88 0.97
C LEU A 294 -24.64 -3.55 1.16
N ASN A 295 -25.33 -3.16 0.07
CA ASN A 295 -26.77 -2.88 0.14
C ASN A 295 -27.63 -4.14 0.36
N ARG A 296 -27.10 -5.33 0.00
CA ARG A 296 -27.84 -6.60 0.10
C ARG A 296 -27.48 -7.42 1.34
N LEU A 297 -26.20 -7.47 1.68
CA LEU A 297 -25.66 -8.36 2.70
C LEU A 297 -25.26 -7.63 4.00
N GLY A 298 -25.26 -6.29 3.97
CA GLY A 298 -24.73 -5.48 5.06
C GLY A 298 -23.20 -5.59 5.20
N LEU A 299 -22.63 -4.79 6.09
CA LEU A 299 -21.19 -4.71 6.29
C LEU A 299 -20.58 -6.00 6.84
N TRP A 300 -21.29 -6.64 7.79
CA TRP A 300 -20.87 -7.92 8.37
C TRP A 300 -20.90 -9.05 7.33
N GLY A 301 -22.00 -9.16 6.55
CA GLY A 301 -22.14 -10.20 5.53
C GLY A 301 -21.07 -10.12 4.44
N VAL A 302 -20.80 -8.92 3.92
CA VAL A 302 -19.71 -8.70 2.96
C VAL A 302 -18.36 -9.09 3.56
N GLY A 303 -18.11 -8.73 4.82
CA GLY A 303 -16.87 -9.07 5.51
C GLY A 303 -16.68 -10.57 5.67
N VAL A 304 -17.73 -11.31 6.04
CA VAL A 304 -17.68 -12.79 6.16
C VAL A 304 -17.43 -13.44 4.81
N VAL A 305 -18.13 -13.04 3.76
CA VAL A 305 -17.91 -13.60 2.41
C VAL A 305 -16.47 -13.33 1.95
N CYS A 306 -16.01 -12.09 2.06
CA CYS A 306 -14.65 -11.72 1.63
C CYS A 306 -13.57 -12.43 2.45
N SER A 307 -13.75 -12.58 3.78
CA SER A 307 -12.80 -13.30 4.63
C SER A 307 -12.75 -14.79 4.29
N THR A 308 -13.90 -15.40 4.03
CA THR A 308 -13.98 -16.82 3.63
C THR A 308 -13.30 -17.05 2.28
N VAL A 309 -13.58 -16.20 1.30
CA VAL A 309 -12.96 -16.27 -0.04
C VAL A 309 -11.44 -16.11 0.07
N ALA A 310 -10.95 -15.08 0.79
CA ALA A 310 -9.52 -14.84 0.95
C ALA A 310 -8.82 -16.02 1.67
N ALA A 311 -9.37 -16.51 2.76
CA ALA A 311 -8.78 -17.60 3.52
C ALA A 311 -8.81 -18.94 2.75
N ALA A 312 -9.91 -19.26 2.10
CA ALA A 312 -10.03 -20.48 1.29
C ALA A 312 -9.08 -20.45 0.09
N ALA A 313 -8.99 -19.29 -0.59
CA ALA A 313 -8.05 -19.11 -1.70
C ALA A 313 -6.59 -19.22 -1.24
N CYS A 314 -6.22 -18.63 -0.08
CA CYS A 314 -4.88 -18.73 0.47
C CYS A 314 -4.50 -20.18 0.80
N LEU A 315 -5.41 -20.93 1.42
CA LEU A 315 -5.21 -22.36 1.69
C LEU A 315 -5.07 -23.18 0.41
N ALA A 316 -5.91 -22.90 -0.60
CA ALA A 316 -5.86 -23.59 -1.86
C ALA A 316 -4.59 -23.27 -2.69
N LEU A 317 -4.03 -22.05 -2.55
CA LEU A 317 -2.78 -21.65 -3.20
C LEU A 317 -1.60 -22.57 -2.84
N SER A 318 -1.55 -23.08 -1.61
CA SER A 318 -0.51 -24.03 -1.17
C SER A 318 -0.55 -25.36 -1.92
N GLN A 319 -1.68 -25.70 -2.54
CA GLN A 319 -1.91 -26.96 -3.25
C GLN A 319 -2.05 -26.76 -4.76
N ALA A 320 -1.79 -25.56 -5.28
CA ALA A 320 -2.01 -25.25 -6.69
C ALA A 320 -1.08 -26.08 -7.62
N PRO A 321 -1.62 -26.97 -8.47
CA PRO A 321 -0.82 -27.86 -9.29
C PRO A 321 -0.27 -27.17 -10.55
N THR A 322 -0.91 -26.11 -11.02
CA THR A 322 -0.55 -25.41 -12.26
C THR A 322 -0.53 -23.89 -12.03
N TYR A 323 0.23 -23.20 -12.88
CA TYR A 323 0.25 -21.73 -12.88
C TYR A 323 -1.15 -21.11 -13.06
N THR A 324 -1.98 -21.67 -13.93
CA THR A 324 -3.34 -21.16 -14.16
C THR A 324 -4.18 -21.26 -12.90
N THR A 325 -4.14 -22.40 -12.21
CA THR A 325 -4.82 -22.57 -10.92
C THR A 325 -4.29 -21.59 -9.88
N TYR A 326 -2.96 -21.44 -9.79
CA TYR A 326 -2.32 -20.47 -8.90
C TYR A 326 -2.77 -19.03 -9.19
N ALA A 327 -2.83 -18.63 -10.46
CA ALA A 327 -3.25 -17.28 -10.87
C ALA A 327 -4.73 -17.02 -10.56
N VAL A 328 -5.62 -17.99 -10.78
CA VAL A 328 -7.04 -17.87 -10.44
C VAL A 328 -7.23 -17.76 -8.93
N LEU A 329 -6.55 -18.58 -8.15
CA LEU A 329 -6.61 -18.54 -6.68
C LEU A 329 -6.02 -17.23 -6.14
N MET A 330 -4.94 -16.73 -6.71
CA MET A 330 -4.38 -15.42 -6.38
C MET A 330 -5.38 -14.28 -6.67
N ALA A 331 -6.07 -14.33 -7.81
CA ALA A 331 -7.10 -13.36 -8.15
C ALA A 331 -8.27 -13.42 -7.15
N LEU A 332 -8.71 -14.60 -6.73
CA LEU A 332 -9.75 -14.78 -5.71
C LEU A 332 -9.29 -14.27 -4.34
N PHE A 333 -8.05 -14.59 -3.94
CA PHE A 333 -7.46 -14.08 -2.70
C PHE A 333 -7.48 -12.55 -2.67
N MET A 334 -6.99 -11.91 -3.73
CA MET A 334 -6.94 -10.46 -3.85
C MET A 334 -8.32 -9.80 -3.96
N ALA A 335 -9.30 -10.48 -4.54
CA ALA A 335 -10.69 -10.03 -4.54
C ALA A 335 -11.26 -10.00 -3.11
N GLY A 336 -11.03 -11.06 -2.33
CA GLY A 336 -11.42 -11.14 -0.92
C GLY A 336 -10.72 -10.06 -0.07
N ASP A 337 -9.42 -9.87 -0.23
CA ASP A 337 -8.63 -8.85 0.47
C ASP A 337 -9.11 -7.42 0.14
N GLY A 338 -9.42 -7.15 -1.13
CA GLY A 338 -9.99 -5.88 -1.57
C GLY A 338 -11.33 -5.58 -0.88
N GLY A 339 -12.21 -6.56 -0.76
CA GLY A 339 -13.46 -6.42 -0.03
C GLY A 339 -13.27 -6.19 1.46
N LEU A 340 -12.33 -6.90 2.10
CA LEU A 340 -11.97 -6.67 3.51
C LEU A 340 -11.42 -5.26 3.75
N THR A 341 -10.66 -4.73 2.80
CA THR A 341 -10.18 -3.35 2.85
C THR A 341 -11.33 -2.34 2.83
N VAL A 342 -12.38 -2.58 2.04
CA VAL A 342 -13.61 -1.75 2.04
C VAL A 342 -14.29 -1.78 3.41
N VAL A 343 -14.47 -2.98 3.98
CA VAL A 343 -15.07 -3.16 5.32
C VAL A 343 -14.27 -2.39 6.37
N LEU A 344 -12.94 -2.53 6.39
CA LEU A 344 -12.08 -1.83 7.34
C LEU A 344 -12.18 -0.30 7.20
N ARG A 345 -12.13 0.22 5.97
CA ARG A 345 -12.23 1.66 5.72
C ARG A 345 -13.57 2.22 6.21
N THR A 346 -14.65 1.49 5.96
CA THR A 346 -15.99 1.87 6.41
C THR A 346 -16.07 1.87 7.93
N LEU A 347 -15.61 0.82 8.61
CA LEU A 347 -15.62 0.76 10.08
C LEU A 347 -14.74 1.84 10.72
N ARG A 348 -13.57 2.14 10.14
CA ARG A 348 -12.74 3.25 10.62
C ARG A 348 -13.48 4.59 10.56
N SER A 349 -14.18 4.86 9.46
CA SER A 349 -14.92 6.12 9.30
C SER A 349 -16.12 6.26 10.24
N LEU A 350 -16.73 5.14 10.63
CA LEU A 350 -17.91 5.10 11.52
C LEU A 350 -17.52 5.13 13.00
N LEU A 351 -16.47 4.38 13.39
CA LEU A 351 -16.17 4.13 14.80
C LEU A 351 -15.16 5.10 15.41
N ILE A 352 -14.25 5.66 14.62
CA ILE A 352 -13.18 6.51 15.16
C ILE A 352 -13.69 7.96 15.30
N PRO A 353 -13.68 8.53 16.54
CA PRO A 353 -14.06 9.92 16.74
C PRO A 353 -13.19 10.89 15.93
N PRO A 354 -13.77 11.96 15.33
CA PRO A 354 -13.02 12.91 14.50
C PRO A 354 -11.80 13.54 15.19
N ALA A 355 -11.87 13.78 16.50
CA ALA A 355 -10.78 14.39 17.27
C ALA A 355 -9.50 13.54 17.32
N VAL A 356 -9.61 12.22 17.26
CA VAL A 356 -8.49 11.27 17.37
C VAL A 356 -8.31 10.42 16.09
N PHE A 357 -9.05 10.79 15.04
CA PHE A 357 -9.08 10.02 13.78
C PHE A 357 -7.68 9.82 13.17
N GLY A 358 -6.91 10.89 13.06
CA GLY A 358 -5.58 10.83 12.45
C GLY A 358 -4.60 9.93 13.21
N SER A 359 -4.57 10.03 14.54
CA SER A 359 -3.69 9.23 15.40
C SER A 359 -4.04 7.74 15.34
N THR A 360 -5.34 7.42 15.40
CA THR A 360 -5.83 6.04 15.34
C THR A 360 -5.65 5.43 13.94
N LEU A 361 -5.91 6.23 12.90
CA LEU A 361 -5.68 5.80 11.51
C LEU A 361 -4.20 5.47 11.26
N SER A 362 -3.29 6.35 11.67
CA SER A 362 -1.84 6.12 11.51
C SER A 362 -1.38 4.86 12.23
N LEU A 363 -1.84 4.65 13.47
CA LEU A 363 -1.51 3.43 14.21
C LEU A 363 -2.06 2.18 13.51
N THR A 364 -3.32 2.19 13.08
CA THR A 364 -3.91 1.02 12.41
C THR A 364 -3.23 0.72 11.08
N ILE A 365 -2.80 1.73 10.31
CA ILE A 365 -2.00 1.52 9.09
C ILE A 365 -0.64 0.91 9.44
N LEU A 366 0.03 1.42 10.46
CA LEU A 366 1.32 0.89 10.91
C LEU A 366 1.21 -0.59 11.30
N LEU A 367 0.17 -0.97 12.08
CA LEU A 367 -0.07 -2.35 12.48
C LEU A 367 -0.32 -3.28 11.27
N LEU A 368 -0.94 -2.77 10.21
CA LEU A 368 -1.17 -3.51 8.97
C LEU A 368 0.07 -3.64 8.09
N LEU A 369 1.07 -2.76 8.24
CA LEU A 369 2.33 -2.81 7.49
C LEU A 369 3.40 -3.67 8.18
N LEU A 370 3.34 -3.82 9.50
CA LEU A 370 4.32 -4.62 10.28
C LEU A 370 4.51 -6.07 9.78
N PRO A 371 3.48 -6.77 9.30
CA PRO A 371 3.63 -8.13 8.79
C PRO A 371 4.52 -8.27 7.54
N PHE A 372 4.67 -7.21 6.74
CA PHE A 372 5.41 -7.30 5.47
C PHE A 372 6.90 -7.65 5.66
N PRO A 373 7.69 -6.95 6.51
CA PRO A 373 9.05 -7.38 6.77
C PRO A 373 9.13 -8.80 7.35
N ILE A 374 8.17 -9.18 8.20
CA ILE A 374 8.13 -10.52 8.81
C ILE A 374 7.99 -11.58 7.72
N ALA A 375 7.08 -11.38 6.77
CA ALA A 375 6.88 -12.29 5.64
C ALA A 375 8.16 -12.46 4.79
N GLY A 376 8.86 -11.37 4.52
CA GLY A 376 10.15 -11.43 3.81
C GLY A 376 11.19 -12.26 4.56
N ILE A 377 11.30 -12.09 5.88
CA ILE A 377 12.21 -12.89 6.72
C ILE A 377 11.76 -14.37 6.71
N MET A 378 10.46 -14.64 6.80
CA MET A 378 9.95 -16.02 6.72
C MET A 378 10.36 -16.70 5.42
N VAL A 379 10.18 -16.01 4.27
CA VAL A 379 10.60 -16.55 2.97
C VAL A 379 12.12 -16.71 2.89
N ALA A 380 12.90 -15.76 3.43
CA ALA A 380 14.35 -15.85 3.44
C ALA A 380 14.89 -17.07 4.22
N LEU A 381 14.19 -17.47 5.28
CA LEU A 381 14.56 -18.60 6.14
C LEU A 381 13.95 -19.95 5.70
N THR A 382 13.02 -19.94 4.76
CA THR A 382 12.28 -21.14 4.34
C THR A 382 12.87 -21.66 3.02
N PRO A 383 13.24 -22.95 2.95
CA PRO A 383 13.66 -23.55 1.68
C PRO A 383 12.49 -23.57 0.69
N PRO A 384 12.72 -23.42 -0.64
CA PRO A 384 11.65 -23.38 -1.64
C PRO A 384 10.67 -24.55 -1.57
N SER A 385 11.15 -25.75 -1.22
CA SER A 385 10.33 -26.96 -1.07
C SER A 385 9.34 -26.90 0.11
N ALA A 386 9.54 -26.01 1.08
CA ALA A 386 8.66 -25.87 2.26
C ALA A 386 7.74 -24.64 2.17
N LEU A 387 7.86 -23.81 1.11
CA LEU A 387 7.03 -22.61 0.97
C LEU A 387 5.53 -22.93 0.97
N ASP A 388 5.12 -24.03 0.34
CA ASP A 388 3.71 -24.45 0.33
C ASP A 388 3.18 -24.70 1.74
N HIS A 389 3.96 -25.32 2.62
CA HIS A 389 3.59 -25.52 4.02
C HIS A 389 3.46 -24.20 4.78
N VAL A 390 4.37 -23.28 4.54
CA VAL A 390 4.31 -21.95 5.19
C VAL A 390 3.09 -21.16 4.71
N ILE A 391 2.76 -21.22 3.42
CA ILE A 391 1.55 -20.61 2.87
C ILE A 391 0.29 -21.26 3.49
N ALA A 392 0.26 -22.59 3.61
CA ALA A 392 -0.86 -23.31 4.25
C ALA A 392 -1.05 -22.89 5.71
N VAL A 393 0.04 -22.82 6.49
CA VAL A 393 -0.01 -22.39 7.90
C VAL A 393 -0.48 -20.95 8.00
N CYS A 394 0.04 -20.03 7.18
CA CYS A 394 -0.42 -18.64 7.15
C CYS A 394 -1.90 -18.54 6.74
N GLY A 395 -2.35 -19.32 5.76
CA GLY A 395 -3.76 -19.38 5.36
C GLY A 395 -4.67 -19.91 6.48
N ALA A 396 -4.23 -20.90 7.22
CA ALA A 396 -4.96 -21.41 8.38
C ALA A 396 -5.04 -20.37 9.51
N LEU A 397 -3.92 -19.69 9.82
CA LEU A 397 -3.89 -18.58 10.78
C LEU A 397 -4.80 -17.44 10.35
N GLN A 398 -4.78 -17.07 9.06
CA GLN A 398 -5.68 -16.06 8.49
C GLN A 398 -7.14 -16.46 8.67
N ALA A 399 -7.49 -17.71 8.33
CA ALA A 399 -8.85 -18.23 8.47
C ALA A 399 -9.35 -18.13 9.93
N VAL A 400 -8.55 -18.60 10.88
CA VAL A 400 -8.88 -18.55 12.32
C VAL A 400 -8.99 -17.09 12.79
N ALA A 401 -8.03 -16.24 12.47
CA ALA A 401 -8.00 -14.85 12.92
C ALA A 401 -9.19 -14.04 12.38
N LEU A 402 -9.50 -14.18 11.09
CA LEU A 402 -10.65 -13.52 10.48
C LEU A 402 -11.97 -14.09 11.02
N ALA A 403 -12.09 -15.41 11.19
CA ALA A 403 -13.27 -16.01 11.79
C ALA A 403 -13.53 -15.47 13.21
N LEU A 404 -12.49 -15.42 14.06
CA LEU A 404 -12.59 -14.85 15.40
C LEU A 404 -12.96 -13.36 15.36
N ALA A 405 -12.36 -12.58 14.47
CA ALA A 405 -12.68 -11.16 14.30
C ALA A 405 -14.17 -11.00 13.94
N PHE A 406 -14.68 -11.71 12.93
CA PHE A 406 -16.06 -11.58 12.48
C PHE A 406 -17.08 -12.17 13.44
N LEU A 407 -16.73 -13.23 14.21
CA LEU A 407 -17.57 -13.72 15.31
C LEU A 407 -17.71 -12.66 16.42
N ARG A 408 -16.62 -11.99 16.79
CA ARG A 408 -16.66 -10.87 17.76
C ARG A 408 -17.42 -9.66 17.24
N LEU A 409 -17.25 -9.34 15.96
CA LEU A 409 -18.00 -8.27 15.30
C LEU A 409 -19.53 -8.54 15.34
N ARG A 410 -19.96 -9.78 15.14
CA ARG A 410 -21.39 -10.16 15.17
C ARG A 410 -22.04 -9.90 16.52
N ALA A 411 -21.28 -10.01 17.60
CA ALA A 411 -21.78 -9.84 18.96
C ALA A 411 -21.94 -8.37 19.36
N ASP A 412 -21.40 -7.42 18.56
CA ASP A 412 -21.38 -6.01 18.92
C ASP A 412 -22.65 -5.26 18.49
N PRO A 413 -23.33 -4.54 19.41
CA PRO A 413 -24.56 -3.81 19.11
C PRO A 413 -24.36 -2.64 18.12
N VAL A 414 -23.15 -2.08 18.01
CA VAL A 414 -22.83 -0.95 17.12
C VAL A 414 -23.04 -1.30 15.65
N LEU A 415 -22.74 -2.54 15.24
CA LEU A 415 -22.97 -2.97 13.86
C LEU A 415 -24.45 -3.16 13.55
N ARG A 416 -25.24 -3.62 14.53
CA ARG A 416 -26.70 -3.80 14.35
C ARG A 416 -27.39 -2.46 14.10
N THR A 417 -26.94 -1.39 14.74
CA THR A 417 -27.46 -0.02 14.52
C THR A 417 -26.98 0.58 13.21
N ALA A 418 -25.72 0.31 12.79
CA ALA A 418 -25.18 0.79 11.51
C ALA A 418 -25.86 0.13 10.30
N ASP A 419 -26.13 -1.18 10.37
CA ASP A 419 -26.86 -1.89 9.32
C ASP A 419 -28.33 -1.42 9.22
N SER A 420 -28.98 -1.12 10.33
CA SER A 420 -30.34 -0.56 10.37
C SER A 420 -30.40 0.85 9.77
N GLN A 421 -29.40 1.69 9.99
CA GLN A 421 -29.31 3.03 9.42
C GLN A 421 -29.00 3.00 7.91
N ALA A 422 -28.15 2.08 7.45
CA ALA A 422 -27.88 1.90 6.04
C ALA A 422 -29.10 1.40 5.25
N GLN A 423 -29.93 0.54 5.86
CA GLN A 423 -31.18 0.05 5.27
C GLN A 423 -32.32 1.08 5.30
N ALA A 424 -32.30 2.02 6.23
CA ALA A 424 -33.31 3.08 6.33
C ALA A 424 -33.07 4.26 5.35
N THR A 425 -31.89 4.30 4.70
CA THR A 425 -31.50 5.39 3.77
C THR A 425 -31.62 4.98 2.29
N VAL A 426 -32.10 3.77 2.02
CA VAL A 426 -32.45 3.23 0.70
C VAL A 426 -33.97 3.26 0.51
#